data_67bfb95c6a05c659e227208662176a6b
#
_entry.id   67bfb95c6a05c659e227208662176a6b
#
_cell.length_a   1.000
_cell.length_b   1.000
_cell.length_c   1.000
_cell.angle_alpha   90.00
_cell.angle_beta   90.00
_cell.angle_gamma   90.00
#
_symmetry.space_group_name_H-M   'P 1'
#
loop_
_entity.id
_entity.type
_entity.pdbx_description
1 polymer ?
#
loop_
_entity_poly.entity_id
_entity_poly.type
_entity_poly.pdbx_seq_one_letter_code
_entity_poly.pdbx_strand_id
1 'polypeptide(L)'
;MDKRTEMVAGASRIFDLEGFRGVGIDRVIEPSGVSTRTLYKHFGSRDGLVLAVIEARHARFMQQLTLESGTDDPIGSLFDTLHEWVAEHGARGCMLLRARSEYASACEAVVTLVQQQKQEFLREVSRRVDLALGRGDEALALQIWLLFEGATASASVASITVINEAKRAALLLLQLAGDNVA
;
A
#
# COMPACT_ATOMS: atom_id res chain seq x y z
N MET A 1 -17.13 12.74 11.99
CA MET A 1 -15.71 12.30 11.88
C MET A 1 -14.89 13.21 12.80
N ASP A 2 -13.91 12.69 13.54
CA ASP A 2 -13.12 13.57 14.39
C ASP A 2 -12.10 14.38 13.55
N LYS A 3 -11.63 15.51 14.09
CA LYS A 3 -10.70 16.42 13.39
C LYS A 3 -9.38 15.76 12.99
N ARG A 4 -8.91 14.80 13.78
CA ARG A 4 -7.68 14.07 13.47
C ARG A 4 -7.85 13.24 12.19
N THR A 5 -8.96 12.52 12.09
CA THR A 5 -9.30 11.70 10.91
C THR A 5 -9.50 12.56 9.66
N GLU A 6 -10.16 13.72 9.80
CA GLU A 6 -10.34 14.68 8.68
C GLU A 6 -9.00 15.22 8.17
N MET A 7 -8.09 15.58 9.08
CA MET A 7 -6.74 16.03 8.72
C MET A 7 -5.95 14.94 7.99
N VAL A 8 -5.98 13.69 8.48
CA VAL A 8 -5.28 12.55 7.83
C VAL A 8 -5.85 12.29 6.44
N ALA A 9 -7.18 12.30 6.27
CA ALA A 9 -7.82 12.09 4.98
C ALA A 9 -7.51 13.21 3.98
N GLY A 10 -7.55 14.47 4.43
CA GLY A 10 -7.18 15.64 3.62
C GLY A 10 -5.72 15.61 3.20
N ALA A 11 -4.81 15.40 4.16
CA ALA A 11 -3.38 15.32 3.91
C ALA A 11 -3.01 14.14 2.98
N SER A 12 -3.68 12.99 3.14
CA SER A 12 -3.46 11.83 2.27
C SER A 12 -3.69 12.17 0.80
N ARG A 13 -4.75 12.91 0.47
CA ARG A 13 -5.03 13.35 -0.91
C ARG A 13 -3.96 14.28 -1.44
N ILE A 14 -3.50 15.25 -0.64
CA ILE A 14 -2.48 16.20 -1.06
C ILE A 14 -1.14 15.49 -1.26
N PHE A 15 -0.72 14.63 -0.34
CA PHE A 15 0.51 13.87 -0.48
C PHE A 15 0.48 12.90 -1.65
N ASP A 16 -0.68 12.33 -1.97
CA ASP A 16 -0.82 11.46 -3.14
C ASP A 16 -0.65 12.23 -4.46
N LEU A 17 -1.17 13.45 -4.54
CA LEU A 17 -1.12 14.29 -5.74
C LEU A 17 0.22 15.03 -5.88
N GLU A 18 0.72 15.63 -4.81
CA GLU A 18 1.78 16.63 -4.83
C GLU A 18 3.11 16.13 -4.22
N GLY A 19 3.13 14.90 -3.67
CA GLY A 19 4.28 14.37 -2.94
C GLY A 19 4.35 14.84 -1.49
N PHE A 20 5.33 14.29 -0.75
CA PHE A 20 5.40 14.55 0.69
C PHE A 20 6.21 15.81 1.03
N ARG A 21 7.34 16.05 0.40
CA ARG A 21 8.27 17.12 0.78
C ARG A 21 8.14 18.41 -0.04
N GLY A 22 7.60 18.30 -1.26
CA GLY A 22 7.44 19.45 -2.16
C GLY A 22 6.29 20.39 -1.77
N VAL A 23 5.38 19.97 -0.90
CA VAL A 23 4.17 20.73 -0.55
C VAL A 23 4.31 21.42 0.82
N GLY A 24 3.87 22.69 0.91
CA GLY A 24 3.87 23.46 2.17
C GLY A 24 2.79 22.97 3.15
N ILE A 25 3.00 23.22 4.45
CA ILE A 25 2.09 22.74 5.50
C ILE A 25 0.68 23.32 5.36
N ASP A 26 0.56 24.59 4.95
CA ASP A 26 -0.73 25.25 4.77
C ASP A 26 -1.54 24.58 3.67
N ARG A 27 -0.91 24.16 2.57
CA ARG A 27 -1.53 23.40 1.50
C ARG A 27 -2.01 22.03 1.96
N VAL A 28 -1.22 21.36 2.81
CA VAL A 28 -1.56 20.03 3.36
C VAL A 28 -2.80 20.07 4.24
N ILE A 29 -2.99 21.13 5.03
CA ILE A 29 -4.12 21.25 5.95
C ILE A 29 -5.35 21.93 5.32
N GLU A 30 -5.21 22.59 4.19
CA GLU A 30 -6.29 23.30 3.48
C GLU A 30 -7.58 22.46 3.36
N PRO A 31 -7.54 21.17 2.93
CA PRO A 31 -8.75 20.36 2.78
C PRO A 31 -9.52 20.10 4.08
N SER A 32 -8.87 20.21 5.23
CA SER A 32 -9.49 20.00 6.55
C SER A 32 -9.96 21.29 7.21
N GLY A 33 -9.61 22.45 6.65
CA GLY A 33 -9.97 23.77 7.17
C GLY A 33 -9.44 24.07 8.59
N VAL A 34 -8.43 23.31 9.05
CA VAL A 34 -7.83 23.52 10.39
C VAL A 34 -6.65 24.48 10.34
N SER A 35 -6.30 25.05 11.49
CA SER A 35 -5.08 25.86 11.60
C SER A 35 -3.84 24.98 11.77
N THR A 36 -2.67 25.52 11.40
CA THR A 36 -1.36 24.93 11.64
C THR A 36 -1.13 24.61 13.12
N ARG A 37 -1.63 25.47 14.04
CA ARG A 37 -1.60 25.21 15.47
C ARG A 37 -2.40 23.94 15.85
N THR A 38 -3.54 23.73 15.23
CA THR A 38 -4.36 22.52 15.45
C THR A 38 -3.64 21.26 14.97
N LEU A 39 -3.00 21.32 13.81
CA LEU A 39 -2.18 20.22 13.29
C LEU A 39 -1.10 19.84 14.31
N TYR A 40 -0.27 20.81 14.75
CA TYR A 40 0.81 20.53 15.70
C TYR A 40 0.31 20.02 17.06
N LYS A 41 -0.88 20.43 17.49
CA LYS A 41 -1.51 19.87 18.69
C LYS A 41 -1.83 18.38 18.55
N HIS A 42 -2.24 17.92 17.37
CA HIS A 42 -2.65 16.53 17.14
C HIS A 42 -1.49 15.59 16.74
N PHE A 43 -0.50 16.10 16.02
CA PHE A 43 0.56 15.28 15.42
C PHE A 43 1.97 15.64 15.92
N GLY A 44 2.12 16.72 16.70
CA GLY A 44 3.41 17.19 17.20
C GLY A 44 4.31 17.83 16.15
N SER A 45 4.33 17.27 14.95
CA SER A 45 5.17 17.73 13.83
C SER A 45 4.52 17.42 12.49
N ARG A 46 5.11 17.97 11.40
CA ARG A 46 4.77 17.55 10.04
C ARG A 46 5.03 16.06 9.81
N ASP A 47 6.16 15.56 10.30
CA ASP A 47 6.53 14.15 10.15
C ASP A 47 5.57 13.24 10.91
N GLY A 48 5.05 13.69 12.07
CA GLY A 48 3.99 13.01 12.79
C GLY A 48 2.68 12.89 11.99
N LEU A 49 2.32 13.91 11.21
CA LEU A 49 1.19 13.81 10.28
C LEU A 49 1.50 12.83 9.13
N VAL A 50 2.72 12.85 8.58
CA VAL A 50 3.13 11.91 7.52
C VAL A 50 3.04 10.47 8.01
N LEU A 51 3.55 10.18 9.21
CA LEU A 51 3.43 8.87 9.84
C LEU A 51 1.96 8.43 9.95
N ALA A 52 1.09 9.31 10.46
CA ALA A 52 -0.34 9.00 10.60
C ALA A 52 -1.03 8.75 9.24
N VAL A 53 -0.63 9.47 8.19
CA VAL A 53 -1.16 9.25 6.82
C VAL A 53 -0.72 7.90 6.27
N ILE A 54 0.55 7.53 6.44
CA ILE A 54 1.10 6.24 5.98
C ILE A 54 0.43 5.09 6.72
N GLU A 55 0.28 5.19 8.05
CA GLU A 55 -0.44 4.21 8.87
C GLU A 55 -1.88 4.01 8.40
N ALA A 56 -2.62 5.11 8.22
CA ALA A 56 -4.02 5.06 7.79
C ALA A 56 -4.17 4.45 6.38
N ARG A 57 -3.26 4.79 5.46
CA ARG A 57 -3.25 4.25 4.09
C ARG A 57 -3.02 2.75 4.08
N HIS A 58 -2.02 2.28 4.83
CA HIS A 58 -1.70 0.86 4.94
C HIS A 58 -2.85 0.08 5.61
N ALA A 59 -3.34 0.57 6.74
CA ALA A 59 -4.43 -0.08 7.47
C ALA A 59 -5.69 -0.23 6.60
N ARG A 60 -6.06 0.80 5.82
CA ARG A 60 -7.20 0.73 4.90
C ARG A 60 -6.99 -0.32 3.82
N PHE A 61 -5.79 -0.39 3.21
CA PHE A 61 -5.49 -1.39 2.20
C PHE A 61 -5.53 -2.81 2.77
N MET A 62 -4.91 -3.05 3.93
CA MET A 62 -4.93 -4.35 4.61
C MET A 62 -6.35 -4.76 5.03
N GLN A 63 -7.18 -3.81 5.43
CA GLN A 63 -8.60 -4.07 5.73
C GLN A 63 -9.37 -4.51 4.48
N GLN A 64 -9.16 -3.88 3.33
CA GLN A 64 -9.78 -4.27 2.06
C GLN A 64 -9.37 -5.69 1.66
N LEU A 65 -8.08 -6.01 1.76
CA LEU A 65 -7.58 -7.37 1.55
C LEU A 65 -8.26 -8.41 2.44
N THR A 66 -8.56 -8.06 3.70
CA THR A 66 -9.18 -8.97 4.66
C THR A 66 -10.65 -9.23 4.32
N LEU A 67 -11.39 -8.23 3.84
CA LEU A 67 -12.79 -8.37 3.44
C LEU A 67 -12.94 -9.36 2.27
N GLU A 68 -11.95 -9.45 1.39
CA GLU A 68 -11.94 -10.34 0.24
C GLU A 68 -11.24 -11.69 0.50
N SER A 69 -10.73 -11.92 1.73
CA SER A 69 -10.01 -13.16 2.09
C SER A 69 -10.87 -14.43 2.12
N GLY A 70 -12.19 -14.32 1.97
CA GLY A 70 -13.12 -15.45 1.93
C GLY A 70 -13.32 -16.05 0.53
N THR A 71 -12.51 -15.69 -0.46
CA THR A 71 -12.61 -16.19 -1.83
C THR A 71 -11.91 -17.54 -2.01
N ASP A 72 -12.41 -18.35 -2.95
CA ASP A 72 -11.78 -19.60 -3.38
C ASP A 72 -10.45 -19.37 -4.13
N ASP A 73 -10.08 -18.11 -4.43
CA ASP A 73 -8.85 -17.68 -5.10
C ASP A 73 -8.03 -16.74 -4.21
N PRO A 74 -7.25 -17.25 -3.25
CA PRO A 74 -6.47 -16.43 -2.31
C PRO A 74 -5.42 -15.54 -2.99
N ILE A 75 -4.84 -15.99 -4.10
CA ILE A 75 -3.78 -15.26 -4.82
C ILE A 75 -4.38 -14.27 -5.81
N GLY A 76 -5.36 -14.67 -6.60
CA GLY A 76 -6.00 -13.78 -7.57
C GLY A 76 -6.67 -12.59 -6.90
N SER A 77 -7.31 -12.78 -5.74
CA SER A 77 -7.95 -11.69 -4.98
C SER A 77 -6.97 -10.60 -4.52
N LEU A 78 -5.66 -10.87 -4.34
CA LEU A 78 -4.65 -9.83 -4.10
C LEU A 78 -4.63 -8.79 -5.23
N PHE A 79 -4.64 -9.27 -6.46
CA PHE A 79 -4.56 -8.41 -7.65
C PHE A 79 -5.91 -7.77 -7.97
N ASP A 80 -7.03 -8.43 -7.67
CA ASP A 80 -8.36 -7.84 -7.81
C ASP A 80 -8.51 -6.65 -6.84
N THR A 81 -8.12 -6.83 -5.57
CA THR A 81 -8.05 -5.74 -4.60
C THR A 81 -7.13 -4.61 -5.07
N LEU A 82 -5.97 -4.93 -5.64
CA LEU A 82 -5.08 -3.91 -6.20
C LEU A 82 -5.73 -3.14 -7.35
N HIS A 83 -6.42 -3.86 -8.24
CA HIS A 83 -7.11 -3.25 -9.39
C HIS A 83 -8.19 -2.26 -8.92
N GLU A 84 -9.04 -2.67 -7.98
CA GLU A 84 -10.07 -1.80 -7.39
C GLU A 84 -9.46 -0.61 -6.65
N TRP A 85 -8.39 -0.86 -5.87
CA TRP A 85 -7.66 0.19 -5.17
C TRP A 85 -7.13 1.25 -6.11
N VAL A 86 -6.52 0.84 -7.21
CA VAL A 86 -5.98 1.76 -8.23
C VAL A 86 -7.10 2.47 -8.98
N ALA A 87 -8.21 1.80 -9.26
CA ALA A 87 -9.39 2.41 -9.89
C ALA A 87 -10.00 3.50 -8.99
N GLU A 88 -10.09 3.26 -7.67
CA GLU A 88 -10.64 4.23 -6.71
C GLU A 88 -9.67 5.39 -6.43
N HIS A 89 -8.37 5.11 -6.27
CA HIS A 89 -7.40 6.10 -5.77
C HIS A 89 -6.48 6.67 -6.84
N GLY A 90 -6.50 6.11 -8.05
CA GLY A 90 -5.63 6.49 -9.16
C GLY A 90 -4.30 5.73 -9.20
N ALA A 91 -3.76 5.60 -10.41
CA ALA A 91 -2.51 4.89 -10.70
C ALA A 91 -1.29 5.82 -10.49
N ARG A 92 -0.90 6.08 -9.24
CA ARG A 92 0.24 6.97 -8.90
C ARG A 92 1.42 6.23 -8.27
N GLY A 93 1.47 4.91 -8.44
CA GLY A 93 2.46 4.06 -7.79
C GLY A 93 2.18 3.87 -6.30
N CYS A 94 3.17 3.35 -5.59
CA CYS A 94 3.05 3.06 -4.16
C CYS A 94 3.37 4.30 -3.31
N MET A 95 2.37 4.86 -2.63
CA MET A 95 2.54 6.01 -1.72
C MET A 95 3.57 5.74 -0.61
N LEU A 96 3.60 4.51 -0.07
CA LEU A 96 4.55 4.13 0.98
C LEU A 96 6.00 4.18 0.50
N LEU A 97 6.28 3.61 -0.68
CA LEU A 97 7.63 3.64 -1.26
C LEU A 97 8.06 5.05 -1.63
N ARG A 98 7.13 5.89 -2.10
CA ARG A 98 7.40 7.31 -2.35
C ARG A 98 7.76 8.03 -1.04
N ALA A 99 6.99 7.83 0.04
CA ALA A 99 7.31 8.40 1.34
C ALA A 99 8.70 7.96 1.81
N ARG A 100 9.01 6.66 1.72
CA ARG A 100 10.34 6.14 2.06
C ARG A 100 11.46 6.81 1.26
N SER A 101 11.27 7.00 -0.05
CA SER A 101 12.26 7.64 -0.91
C SER A 101 12.46 9.12 -0.54
N GLU A 102 11.37 9.87 -0.37
CA GLU A 102 11.44 11.29 -0.03
C GLU A 102 11.98 11.57 1.38
N TYR A 103 11.86 10.62 2.30
CA TYR A 103 12.31 10.73 3.69
C TYR A 103 13.58 9.92 4.01
N ALA A 104 14.23 9.32 3.02
CA ALA A 104 15.37 8.40 3.19
C ALA A 104 16.49 8.94 4.11
N SER A 105 16.77 10.24 4.02
CA SER A 105 17.78 10.93 4.83
C SER A 105 17.20 11.95 5.82
N ALA A 106 15.89 12.11 5.89
CA ALA A 106 15.25 13.19 6.64
C ALA A 106 14.51 12.71 7.90
N CYS A 107 13.96 11.48 7.89
CA CYS A 107 13.21 10.95 9.03
C CYS A 107 13.26 9.42 9.03
N GLU A 108 14.09 8.85 9.92
CA GLU A 108 14.25 7.42 10.10
C GLU A 108 12.94 6.72 10.49
N ALA A 109 12.09 7.38 11.28
CA ALA A 109 10.81 6.82 11.68
C ALA A 109 9.89 6.52 10.49
N VAL A 110 9.87 7.37 9.45
CA VAL A 110 9.11 7.12 8.21
C VAL A 110 9.68 5.93 7.46
N VAL A 111 11.00 5.83 7.35
CA VAL A 111 11.68 4.72 6.68
C VAL A 111 11.36 3.39 7.36
N THR A 112 11.50 3.37 8.69
CA THR A 112 11.24 2.18 9.53
C THR A 112 9.77 1.75 9.43
N LEU A 113 8.84 2.69 9.54
CA LEU A 113 7.41 2.39 9.43
C LEU A 113 7.07 1.75 8.08
N VAL A 114 7.57 2.31 6.97
CA VAL A 114 7.33 1.75 5.64
C VAL A 114 7.91 0.34 5.51
N GLN A 115 9.10 0.09 6.05
CA GLN A 115 9.70 -1.25 6.05
C GLN A 115 8.83 -2.25 6.81
N GLN A 116 8.35 -1.89 8.00
CA GLN A 116 7.46 -2.74 8.80
C GLN A 116 6.16 -3.06 8.07
N GLN A 117 5.54 -2.07 7.43
CA GLN A 117 4.30 -2.24 6.67
C GLN A 117 4.50 -3.12 5.42
N LYS A 118 5.63 -2.99 4.73
CA LYS A 118 5.96 -3.87 3.60
C LYS A 118 6.21 -5.31 4.03
N GLN A 119 6.84 -5.52 5.17
CA GLN A 119 7.00 -6.86 5.76
C GLN A 119 5.66 -7.46 6.21
N GLU A 120 4.75 -6.64 6.75
CA GLU A 120 3.40 -7.08 7.11
C GLU A 120 2.64 -7.55 5.87
N PHE A 121 2.68 -6.79 4.78
CA PHE A 121 2.07 -7.19 3.53
C PHE A 121 2.69 -8.47 2.94
N LEU A 122 4.03 -8.63 2.98
CA LEU A 122 4.69 -9.86 2.55
C LEU A 122 4.23 -11.08 3.38
N ARG A 123 4.05 -10.93 4.70
CA ARG A 123 3.49 -12.00 5.54
C ARG A 123 2.07 -12.37 5.13
N GLU A 124 1.24 -11.41 4.74
CA GLU A 124 -0.10 -11.68 4.22
C GLU A 124 -0.04 -12.46 2.89
N VAL A 125 0.88 -12.10 1.98
CA VAL A 125 1.10 -12.87 0.74
C VAL A 125 1.54 -14.30 1.07
N SER A 126 2.49 -14.49 1.99
CA SER A 126 2.93 -15.84 2.43
C SER A 126 1.76 -16.66 2.98
N ARG A 127 0.95 -16.07 3.86
CA ARG A 127 -0.25 -16.73 4.40
C ARG A 127 -1.22 -17.18 3.30
N ARG A 128 -1.40 -16.39 2.25
CA ARG A 128 -2.28 -16.75 1.13
C ARG A 128 -1.69 -17.85 0.25
N VAL A 129 -0.37 -17.87 0.08
CA VAL A 129 0.33 -18.99 -0.59
C VAL A 129 0.14 -20.26 0.21
N ASP A 130 0.28 -20.23 1.55
CA ASP A 130 0.03 -21.38 2.42
C ASP A 130 -1.40 -21.90 2.28
N LEU A 131 -2.38 -21.00 2.22
CA LEU A 131 -3.78 -21.38 2.00
C LEU A 131 -4.02 -22.03 0.63
N ALA A 132 -3.38 -21.51 -0.43
CA ALA A 132 -3.56 -21.98 -1.79
C ALA A 132 -2.89 -23.35 -2.05
N LEU A 133 -1.70 -23.57 -1.46
CA LEU A 133 -0.92 -24.80 -1.67
C LEU A 133 -1.10 -25.86 -0.56
N GLY A 134 -1.68 -25.50 0.59
CA GLY A 134 -1.70 -26.33 1.79
C GLY A 134 -0.32 -26.50 2.44
N ARG A 135 0.67 -25.72 2.05
CA ARG A 135 2.05 -25.71 2.57
C ARG A 135 2.74 -24.38 2.35
N GLY A 136 3.76 -24.08 3.16
CA GLY A 136 4.62 -22.90 2.97
C GLY A 136 5.49 -22.99 1.73
N ASP A 137 5.63 -21.85 1.02
CA ASP A 137 6.59 -21.65 -0.06
C ASP A 137 7.05 -20.19 -0.06
N GLU A 138 8.15 -19.93 0.66
CA GLU A 138 8.68 -18.56 0.83
C GLU A 138 9.16 -17.96 -0.50
N ALA A 139 9.75 -18.79 -1.40
CA ALA A 139 10.22 -18.33 -2.68
C ALA A 139 9.06 -17.89 -3.59
N LEU A 140 7.99 -18.67 -3.64
CA LEU A 140 6.78 -18.32 -4.37
C LEU A 140 6.11 -17.07 -3.78
N ALA A 141 6.02 -16.97 -2.45
CA ALA A 141 5.47 -15.79 -1.80
C ALA A 141 6.24 -14.52 -2.17
N LEU A 142 7.58 -14.58 -2.20
CA LEU A 142 8.42 -13.48 -2.62
C LEU A 142 8.22 -13.12 -4.10
N GLN A 143 8.09 -14.12 -4.99
CA GLN A 143 7.82 -13.90 -6.41
C GLN A 143 6.47 -13.21 -6.64
N ILE A 144 5.42 -13.68 -5.96
CA ILE A 144 4.07 -13.06 -6.03
C ILE A 144 4.11 -11.63 -5.48
N TRP A 145 4.81 -11.41 -4.36
CA TRP A 145 4.99 -10.07 -3.81
C TRP A 145 5.73 -9.13 -4.79
N LEU A 146 6.77 -9.60 -5.47
CA LEU A 146 7.49 -8.83 -6.51
C LEU A 146 6.57 -8.49 -7.69
N LEU A 147 5.73 -9.43 -8.15
CA LEU A 147 4.74 -9.17 -9.20
C LEU A 147 3.74 -8.10 -8.77
N PHE A 148 3.27 -8.15 -7.53
CA PHE A 148 2.34 -7.16 -6.98
C PHE A 148 2.96 -5.75 -6.91
N GLU A 149 4.18 -5.63 -6.36
CA GLU A 149 4.90 -4.35 -6.28
C GLU A 149 5.22 -3.80 -7.68
N GLY A 150 5.64 -4.69 -8.59
CA GLY A 150 5.88 -4.36 -9.99
C GLY A 150 4.61 -3.86 -10.71
N ALA A 151 3.48 -4.53 -10.51
CA ALA A 151 2.19 -4.11 -11.07
C ALA A 151 1.76 -2.74 -10.52
N THR A 152 1.91 -2.52 -9.20
CA THR A 152 1.61 -1.23 -8.56
C THR A 152 2.43 -0.08 -9.17
N ALA A 153 3.71 -0.31 -9.40
CA ALA A 153 4.59 0.69 -10.01
C ALA A 153 4.27 0.89 -11.50
N SER A 154 4.13 -0.19 -12.25
CA SER A 154 3.92 -0.16 -13.71
C SER A 154 2.58 0.45 -14.10
N ALA A 155 1.52 0.27 -13.30
CA ALA A 155 0.22 0.90 -13.52
C ALA A 155 0.32 2.43 -13.59
N SER A 156 1.31 3.05 -12.94
CA SER A 156 1.51 4.50 -12.95
C SER A 156 2.10 5.07 -14.24
N VAL A 157 2.71 4.22 -15.07
CA VAL A 157 3.41 4.65 -16.30
C VAL A 157 2.87 3.98 -17.56
N ALA A 158 2.07 2.91 -17.40
CA ALA A 158 1.47 2.20 -18.53
C ALA A 158 -0.07 2.25 -18.44
N SER A 159 -0.69 1.15 -18.06
CA SER A 159 -2.15 1.04 -17.93
C SER A 159 -2.48 0.16 -16.73
N ILE A 160 -3.65 0.35 -16.13
CA ILE A 160 -4.19 -0.52 -15.07
C ILE A 160 -4.28 -1.99 -15.50
N THR A 161 -4.31 -2.27 -16.81
CA THR A 161 -4.33 -3.64 -17.34
C THR A 161 -3.09 -4.46 -17.00
N VAL A 162 -1.95 -3.81 -16.66
CA VAL A 162 -0.73 -4.53 -16.23
C VAL A 162 -0.97 -5.34 -14.95
N ILE A 163 -1.95 -4.95 -14.14
CA ILE A 163 -2.33 -5.69 -12.92
C ILE A 163 -2.90 -7.06 -13.29
N ASN A 164 -3.70 -7.15 -14.37
CA ASN A 164 -4.25 -8.42 -14.86
C ASN A 164 -3.15 -9.34 -15.40
N GLU A 165 -2.11 -8.76 -16.03
CA GLU A 165 -0.96 -9.54 -16.49
C GLU A 165 -0.15 -10.09 -15.31
N ALA A 166 0.06 -9.29 -14.27
CA ALA A 166 0.72 -9.73 -13.05
C ALA A 166 -0.09 -10.82 -12.32
N LYS A 167 -1.42 -10.68 -12.27
CA LYS A 167 -2.33 -11.72 -11.75
C LYS A 167 -2.15 -13.02 -12.49
N ARG A 168 -2.20 -13.01 -13.84
CA ARG A 168 -2.01 -14.21 -14.66
C ARG A 168 -0.66 -14.87 -14.40
N ALA A 169 0.42 -14.10 -14.32
CA ALA A 169 1.74 -14.61 -14.02
C ALA A 169 1.81 -15.25 -12.62
N ALA A 170 1.21 -14.61 -11.60
CA ALA A 170 1.17 -15.15 -10.24
C ALA A 170 0.41 -16.49 -10.17
N LEU A 171 -0.73 -16.60 -10.86
CA LEU A 171 -1.52 -17.83 -10.91
C LEU A 171 -0.79 -18.96 -11.65
N LEU A 172 -0.04 -18.66 -12.72
CA LEU A 172 0.81 -19.64 -13.41
C LEU A 172 1.94 -20.15 -12.49
N LEU A 173 2.59 -19.26 -11.74
CA LEU A 173 3.61 -19.65 -10.77
C LEU A 173 3.02 -20.55 -9.67
N LEU A 174 1.83 -20.22 -9.18
CA LEU A 174 1.12 -21.02 -8.18
C LEU A 174 0.81 -22.41 -8.71
N GLN A 175 0.30 -22.54 -9.94
CA GLN A 175 0.00 -23.82 -10.59
C GLN A 175 1.27 -24.67 -10.73
N LEU A 176 2.37 -24.10 -11.25
CA LEU A 176 3.63 -24.82 -11.39
C LEU A 176 4.18 -25.31 -10.05
N ALA A 177 4.01 -24.54 -8.98
CA ALA A 177 4.41 -24.92 -7.63
C ALA A 177 3.54 -26.06 -7.06
N GLY A 178 2.27 -26.10 -7.43
CA GLY A 178 1.35 -27.20 -7.08
C GLY A 178 1.69 -28.51 -7.81
N ASP A 179 1.98 -28.42 -9.11
CA ASP A 179 2.26 -29.60 -9.96
C ASP A 179 3.59 -30.27 -9.60
N ASN A 180 4.57 -29.54 -9.04
CA ASN A 180 5.89 -30.09 -8.65
C ASN A 180 5.85 -31.00 -7.40
N VAL A 181 4.70 -31.26 -6.81
CA VAL A 181 4.54 -32.05 -5.58
C VAL A 181 3.77 -33.35 -5.82
N ALA A 182 3.21 -33.52 -7.02
CA ALA A 182 2.51 -34.74 -7.45
C ALA A 182 3.51 -35.74 -8.10
#